data_caaed76305b493e91c7c788058b5199a
#
_entry.id   caaed76305b493e91c7c788058b5199a
#
_cell.length_a   1.000
_cell.length_b   1.000
_cell.length_c   1.000
_cell.angle_alpha   90.00
_cell.angle_beta   90.00
_cell.angle_gamma   90.00
#
_symmetry.space_group_name_H-M   'P 1'
#
loop_
_entity.id
_entity.type
_entity.pdbx_description
1 polymer ?
#
loop_
_entity_poly.entity_id
_entity_poly.type
_entity_poly.pdbx_seq_one_letter_code
_entity_poly.pdbx_strand_id
1 'polypeptide(L)'
;MKKILVVLLALTLVFGLAACGGGKSGKTFVMGIDPEYPPFSYIGEDGEYTGFDVEVCRAACEKLGYKLEIFGVNWDEKLVQLDAKECDCVWAGMTLLPSMKEAGYVLSDPYYDSRQVFLVKESSGIKTLEDLAGKDVAVMLGTSGEAVLADDMADAAATFNKLITCESFLKCFTELDGGAVDAVFVDSPVADSYIEGKSGYVVIDDDFGAEQYGIAFRSKDQKLCDKIEEAVQELVKDGTYAKIAADYPEIIDNLVYLK
;
A
#
# COMPACT_ATOMS: atom_id res chain seq x y z
N MET A 1 15.13 -66.22 -40.81
CA MET A 1 14.42 -64.92 -40.95
C MET A 1 14.06 -64.34 -39.59
N LYS A 2 15.06 -64.05 -38.75
CA LYS A 2 14.85 -63.46 -37.38
C LYS A 2 16.02 -62.52 -36.96
N LYS A 3 16.69 -61.83 -37.87
CA LYS A 3 17.84 -60.95 -37.55
C LYS A 3 17.84 -59.58 -38.22
N ILE A 4 16.70 -59.12 -38.78
CA ILE A 4 16.61 -57.80 -39.50
C ILE A 4 15.68 -56.80 -38.80
N LEU A 5 15.10 -57.13 -37.63
CA LEU A 5 14.10 -56.29 -36.96
C LEU A 5 14.62 -55.51 -35.75
N VAL A 6 15.93 -55.48 -35.49
CA VAL A 6 16.50 -54.82 -34.28
C VAL A 6 17.29 -53.53 -34.59
N VAL A 7 17.53 -53.16 -35.88
CA VAL A 7 18.36 -52.01 -36.25
C VAL A 7 17.53 -50.75 -36.60
N LEU A 8 16.22 -50.82 -36.67
CA LEU A 8 15.38 -49.65 -37.04
C LEU A 8 14.70 -48.92 -35.88
N LEU A 9 15.00 -49.29 -34.60
CA LEU A 9 14.42 -48.64 -33.42
C LEU A 9 15.41 -47.74 -32.65
N ALA A 10 16.61 -47.51 -33.17
CA ALA A 10 17.68 -46.74 -32.49
C ALA A 10 17.97 -45.37 -33.13
N LEU A 11 17.18 -44.89 -34.08
CA LEU A 11 17.47 -43.63 -34.80
C LEU A 11 16.39 -42.52 -34.66
N THR A 12 15.43 -42.66 -33.74
CA THR A 12 14.38 -41.62 -33.52
C THR A 12 14.42 -40.95 -32.15
N LEU A 13 15.55 -41.00 -31.45
CA LEU A 13 15.68 -40.43 -30.06
C LEU A 13 16.72 -39.28 -29.96
N VAL A 14 17.02 -38.57 -31.03
CA VAL A 14 18.04 -37.44 -31.01
C VAL A 14 17.50 -36.12 -31.54
N PHE A 15 16.19 -35.96 -31.76
CA PHE A 15 15.63 -34.64 -32.14
C PHE A 15 14.55 -34.13 -31.19
N GLY A 16 14.84 -34.06 -29.87
CA GLY A 16 13.87 -33.62 -28.88
C GLY A 16 14.48 -32.72 -27.77
N LEU A 17 15.64 -32.08 -27.99
CA LEU A 17 16.31 -31.29 -26.94
C LEU A 17 16.83 -29.94 -27.46
N ALA A 18 16.01 -29.20 -28.18
CA ALA A 18 16.37 -27.84 -28.57
C ALA A 18 15.15 -26.92 -28.61
N ALA A 19 14.39 -26.86 -27.48
CA ALA A 19 13.40 -25.80 -27.27
C ALA A 19 13.21 -25.54 -25.77
N CYS A 20 14.28 -25.50 -25.00
CA CYS A 20 14.32 -24.70 -23.77
C CYS A 20 14.91 -23.36 -24.15
N GLY A 21 14.09 -22.45 -24.68
CA GLY A 21 14.39 -21.04 -24.68
C GLY A 21 14.62 -20.67 -23.22
N GLY A 22 15.89 -20.37 -22.87
CA GLY A 22 16.28 -19.87 -21.56
C GLY A 22 15.66 -18.49 -21.33
N GLY A 23 14.42 -18.46 -20.92
CA GLY A 23 13.91 -17.34 -20.17
C GLY A 23 14.78 -17.27 -18.93
N LYS A 24 15.57 -16.23 -18.77
CA LYS A 24 16.22 -15.91 -17.52
C LYS A 24 15.07 -15.87 -16.50
N SER A 25 15.01 -16.84 -15.60
CA SER A 25 14.14 -16.77 -14.43
C SER A 25 14.57 -15.52 -13.68
N GLY A 26 13.81 -14.43 -13.87
CA GLY A 26 14.07 -13.18 -13.15
C GLY A 26 14.00 -13.46 -11.65
N LYS A 27 14.78 -12.73 -10.87
CA LYS A 27 14.66 -12.76 -9.42
C LYS A 27 13.21 -12.38 -9.07
N THR A 28 12.55 -13.14 -8.20
CA THR A 28 11.24 -12.76 -7.67
C THR A 28 11.41 -11.63 -6.66
N PHE A 29 10.51 -10.65 -6.74
CA PHE A 29 10.34 -9.58 -5.76
C PHE A 29 8.92 -9.65 -5.23
N VAL A 30 8.76 -9.77 -3.92
CA VAL A 30 7.46 -9.89 -3.25
C VAL A 30 7.11 -8.57 -2.58
N MET A 31 6.09 -7.89 -3.10
CA MET A 31 5.56 -6.64 -2.54
C MET A 31 4.48 -6.96 -1.52
N GLY A 32 4.66 -6.52 -0.27
CA GLY A 32 3.65 -6.55 0.78
C GLY A 32 2.74 -5.33 0.69
N ILE A 33 1.43 -5.54 0.60
CA ILE A 33 0.45 -4.47 0.47
C ILE A 33 -0.71 -4.62 1.46
N ASP A 34 -1.39 -3.51 1.77
CA ASP A 34 -2.77 -3.54 2.24
C ASP A 34 -3.70 -3.69 1.03
N PRO A 35 -4.51 -4.77 0.94
CA PRO A 35 -5.40 -4.99 -0.20
C PRO A 35 -6.69 -4.13 -0.17
N GLU A 36 -6.90 -3.32 0.87
CA GLU A 36 -8.09 -2.47 1.07
C GLU A 36 -7.72 -0.99 1.25
N TYR A 37 -6.64 -0.53 0.60
CA TYR A 37 -6.09 0.83 0.71
C TYR A 37 -6.09 1.61 -0.62
N PRO A 38 -7.27 1.89 -1.24
CA PRO A 38 -7.34 2.72 -2.42
C PRO A 38 -6.94 4.19 -2.09
N PRO A 39 -6.31 4.91 -3.04
CA PRO A 39 -6.01 4.47 -4.41
C PRO A 39 -4.63 3.83 -4.58
N PHE A 40 -3.88 3.55 -3.50
CA PHE A 40 -2.50 3.07 -3.55
C PHE A 40 -2.37 1.57 -3.79
N SER A 41 -3.16 0.75 -3.09
CA SER A 41 -3.15 -0.71 -3.23
C SER A 41 -4.50 -1.31 -2.86
N TYR A 42 -5.13 -2.04 -3.78
CA TYR A 42 -6.44 -2.63 -3.56
C TYR A 42 -6.72 -3.75 -4.56
N ILE A 43 -7.81 -4.49 -4.36
CA ILE A 43 -8.29 -5.48 -5.31
C ILE A 43 -9.22 -4.78 -6.30
N GLY A 44 -8.87 -4.81 -7.59
CA GLY A 44 -9.66 -4.25 -8.67
C GLY A 44 -10.93 -5.04 -8.97
N GLU A 45 -11.77 -4.54 -9.88
CA GLU A 45 -13.02 -5.21 -10.29
C GLU A 45 -12.79 -6.57 -10.97
N ASP A 46 -11.62 -6.77 -11.55
CA ASP A 46 -11.18 -8.03 -12.16
C ASP A 46 -10.66 -9.06 -11.15
N GLY A 47 -10.56 -8.68 -9.87
CA GLY A 47 -10.04 -9.51 -8.79
C GLY A 47 -8.52 -9.52 -8.67
N GLU A 48 -7.82 -8.72 -9.48
CA GLU A 48 -6.37 -8.57 -9.42
C GLU A 48 -5.95 -7.39 -8.54
N TYR A 49 -4.74 -7.43 -8.01
CA TYR A 49 -4.18 -6.33 -7.24
C TYR A 49 -3.78 -5.17 -8.16
N THR A 50 -4.23 -3.98 -7.82
CA THR A 50 -3.99 -2.73 -8.54
C THR A 50 -3.83 -1.56 -7.58
N GLY A 51 -3.68 -0.36 -8.11
CA GLY A 51 -3.46 0.88 -7.37
C GLY A 51 -2.12 1.50 -7.71
N PHE A 52 -1.97 2.77 -7.39
CA PHE A 52 -0.80 3.56 -7.77
C PHE A 52 0.52 2.89 -7.38
N ASP A 53 0.66 2.46 -6.12
CA ASP A 53 1.88 1.80 -5.62
C ASP A 53 2.15 0.48 -6.33
N VAL A 54 1.10 -0.30 -6.59
CA VAL A 54 1.19 -1.58 -7.30
C VAL A 54 1.68 -1.37 -8.72
N GLU A 55 1.14 -0.39 -9.45
CA GLU A 55 1.51 -0.11 -10.84
C GLU A 55 2.94 0.46 -10.95
N VAL A 56 3.33 1.34 -10.02
CA VAL A 56 4.72 1.83 -9.95
C VAL A 56 5.69 0.70 -9.63
N CYS A 57 5.36 -0.16 -8.66
CA CYS A 57 6.18 -1.33 -8.32
C CYS A 57 6.30 -2.31 -9.51
N ARG A 58 5.20 -2.56 -10.22
CA ARG A 58 5.18 -3.39 -11.44
C ARG A 58 6.15 -2.86 -12.49
N ALA A 59 6.08 -1.57 -12.80
CA ALA A 59 6.96 -0.92 -13.76
C ALA A 59 8.43 -0.93 -13.31
N ALA A 60 8.71 -0.72 -12.01
CA ALA A 60 10.06 -0.82 -11.46
C ALA A 60 10.62 -2.24 -11.56
N CYS A 61 9.81 -3.26 -11.26
CA CYS A 61 10.19 -4.66 -11.42
C CYS A 61 10.50 -5.03 -12.88
N GLU A 62 9.71 -4.53 -13.82
CA GLU A 62 9.97 -4.73 -15.26
C GLU A 62 11.33 -4.15 -15.67
N LYS A 63 11.67 -2.93 -15.23
CA LYS A 63 13.01 -2.33 -15.49
C LYS A 63 14.14 -3.17 -14.92
N LEU A 64 13.95 -3.74 -13.73
CA LEU A 64 14.95 -4.55 -13.05
C LEU A 64 15.01 -6.01 -13.55
N GLY A 65 14.05 -6.42 -14.40
CA GLY A 65 13.92 -7.81 -14.84
C GLY A 65 13.52 -8.75 -13.70
N TYR A 66 12.77 -8.24 -12.73
CA TYR A 66 12.22 -9.01 -11.62
C TYR A 66 10.81 -9.53 -11.96
N LYS A 67 10.46 -10.69 -11.41
CA LYS A 67 9.08 -11.16 -11.38
C LYS A 67 8.42 -10.58 -10.15
N LEU A 68 7.40 -9.72 -10.33
CA LEU A 68 6.60 -9.21 -9.22
C LEU A 68 5.64 -10.31 -8.73
N GLU A 69 5.63 -10.52 -7.42
CA GLU A 69 4.56 -11.21 -6.68
C GLU A 69 4.01 -10.25 -5.62
N ILE A 70 2.71 -10.31 -5.36
CA ILE A 70 2.05 -9.43 -4.41
C ILE A 70 1.53 -10.27 -3.26
N PHE A 71 1.77 -9.80 -2.03
CA PHE A 71 1.36 -10.44 -0.79
C PHE A 71 0.50 -9.47 0.02
N GLY A 72 -0.77 -9.82 0.28
CA GLY A 72 -1.63 -9.06 1.18
C GLY A 72 -1.17 -9.26 2.63
N VAL A 73 -0.71 -8.19 3.27
CA VAL A 73 -0.31 -8.23 4.67
C VAL A 73 -1.50 -7.99 5.60
N ASN A 74 -1.45 -8.54 6.80
CA ASN A 74 -2.22 -8.01 7.91
C ASN A 74 -1.54 -6.71 8.36
N TRP A 75 -2.24 -5.57 8.25
CA TRP A 75 -1.60 -4.26 8.44
C TRP A 75 -0.99 -4.07 9.84
N ASP A 76 -1.63 -4.57 10.86
CA ASP A 76 -1.09 -4.53 12.23
C ASP A 76 0.20 -5.36 12.38
N GLU A 77 0.33 -6.44 11.61
CA GLU A 77 1.49 -7.35 11.62
C GLU A 77 2.49 -7.09 10.49
N LYS A 78 2.33 -6.05 9.68
CA LYS A 78 3.10 -5.79 8.46
C LYS A 78 4.63 -5.90 8.62
N LEU A 79 5.17 -5.35 9.71
CA LEU A 79 6.61 -5.42 9.98
C LEU A 79 7.06 -6.81 10.47
N VAL A 80 6.21 -7.52 11.19
CA VAL A 80 6.46 -8.92 11.60
C VAL A 80 6.52 -9.82 10.38
N GLN A 81 5.58 -9.65 9.44
CA GLN A 81 5.53 -10.41 8.19
C GLN A 81 6.72 -10.06 7.27
N LEU A 82 7.14 -8.78 7.25
CA LEU A 82 8.36 -8.37 6.56
C LEU A 82 9.60 -9.05 7.14
N ASP A 83 9.75 -9.10 8.46
CA ASP A 83 10.87 -9.76 9.14
C ASP A 83 10.84 -11.29 8.96
N ALA A 84 9.65 -11.88 8.91
CA ALA A 84 9.44 -13.29 8.59
C ALA A 84 9.77 -13.64 7.12
N LYS A 85 10.02 -12.63 6.27
CA LYS A 85 10.32 -12.75 4.82
C LYS A 85 9.14 -13.26 4.00
N GLU A 86 7.92 -12.97 4.42
CA GLU A 86 6.72 -13.22 3.63
C GLU A 86 6.62 -12.25 2.46
N CYS A 87 7.23 -11.05 2.61
CA CYS A 87 7.45 -10.08 1.54
C CYS A 87 8.88 -9.52 1.58
N ASP A 88 9.30 -8.85 0.50
CA ASP A 88 10.62 -8.21 0.39
C ASP A 88 10.58 -6.74 0.82
N CYS A 89 9.42 -6.11 0.71
CA CYS A 89 9.14 -4.76 1.21
C CYS A 89 7.68 -4.66 1.66
N VAL A 90 7.34 -3.61 2.42
CA VAL A 90 5.97 -3.13 2.60
C VAL A 90 5.84 -1.81 1.85
N TRP A 91 4.92 -1.77 0.88
CA TRP A 91 4.69 -0.62 0.01
C TRP A 91 3.20 -0.50 -0.29
N ALA A 92 2.49 0.34 0.46
CA ALA A 92 1.04 0.49 0.40
C ALA A 92 0.61 1.79 1.11
N GLY A 93 1.03 2.95 0.60
CA GLY A 93 0.77 4.21 1.27
C GLY A 93 1.28 4.24 2.71
N MET A 94 2.45 3.64 2.95
CA MET A 94 2.93 3.41 4.30
C MET A 94 3.63 4.64 4.86
N THR A 95 3.15 5.17 5.97
CA THR A 95 3.76 6.29 6.69
C THR A 95 5.14 5.92 7.22
N LEU A 96 6.13 6.78 6.94
CA LEU A 96 7.51 6.64 7.42
C LEU A 96 7.62 7.13 8.86
N LEU A 97 7.38 6.26 9.83
CA LEU A 97 7.46 6.59 11.25
C LEU A 97 8.92 6.59 11.75
N PRO A 98 9.33 7.58 12.57
CA PRO A 98 10.66 7.59 13.20
C PRO A 98 10.98 6.31 13.97
N SER A 99 9.98 5.73 14.65
CA SER A 99 10.11 4.46 15.40
C SER A 99 10.54 3.27 14.54
N MET A 100 10.15 3.23 13.26
CA MET A 100 10.60 2.19 12.33
C MET A 100 12.09 2.31 12.03
N LYS A 101 12.59 3.53 11.87
CA LYS A 101 14.02 3.79 11.68
C LYS A 101 14.83 3.46 12.94
N GLU A 102 14.29 3.78 14.12
CA GLU A 102 14.89 3.43 15.42
C GLU A 102 14.92 1.91 15.63
N ALA A 103 13.92 1.19 15.16
CA ALA A 103 13.87 -0.28 15.15
C ALA A 103 14.82 -0.90 14.12
N GLY A 104 15.47 -0.09 13.27
CA GLY A 104 16.51 -0.50 12.33
C GLY A 104 16.00 -0.90 10.95
N TYR A 105 14.75 -0.64 10.61
CA TYR A 105 14.26 -0.84 9.25
C TYR A 105 14.93 0.15 8.29
N VAL A 106 15.13 -0.28 7.04
CA VAL A 106 15.53 0.58 5.94
C VAL A 106 14.27 1.18 5.33
N LEU A 107 14.24 2.49 5.23
CA LEU A 107 13.12 3.23 4.67
C LEU A 107 13.60 3.96 3.41
N SER A 108 12.76 3.98 2.38
CA SER A 108 13.01 4.76 1.16
C SER A 108 12.91 6.27 1.44
N ASP A 109 13.32 7.08 0.47
CA ASP A 109 12.89 8.46 0.39
C ASP A 109 11.36 8.54 0.25
N PRO A 110 10.72 9.60 0.76
CA PRO A 110 9.27 9.75 0.65
C PRO A 110 8.85 10.01 -0.80
N TYR A 111 7.74 9.39 -1.22
CA TYR A 111 7.17 9.60 -2.55
C TYR A 111 5.83 10.35 -2.54
N TYR A 112 5.17 10.47 -1.39
CA TYR A 112 3.87 11.12 -1.24
C TYR A 112 3.77 11.89 0.08
N ASP A 113 3.20 13.10 0.04
CA ASP A 113 2.86 13.87 1.23
C ASP A 113 1.38 13.64 1.58
N SER A 114 1.09 13.21 2.82
CA SER A 114 -0.24 12.95 3.33
C SER A 114 -0.51 13.68 4.63
N ARG A 115 -1.72 13.55 5.12
CA ARG A 115 -2.16 14.05 6.43
C ARG A 115 -3.32 13.23 6.95
N GLN A 116 -3.53 13.28 8.26
CA GLN A 116 -4.69 12.68 8.91
C GLN A 116 -5.89 13.63 8.87
N VAL A 117 -7.10 13.06 8.71
CA VAL A 117 -8.37 13.79 8.69
C VAL A 117 -9.43 13.01 9.45
N PHE A 118 -10.53 13.68 9.86
CA PHE A 118 -11.74 12.99 10.28
C PHE A 118 -12.77 13.02 9.16
N LEU A 119 -13.29 11.84 8.82
CA LEU A 119 -14.45 11.69 7.93
C LEU A 119 -15.70 11.52 8.77
N VAL A 120 -16.72 12.35 8.52
CA VAL A 120 -18.00 12.34 9.23
C VAL A 120 -19.16 12.41 8.24
N LYS A 121 -20.36 12.02 8.68
CA LYS A 121 -21.57 12.30 7.91
C LYS A 121 -21.96 13.77 8.02
N GLU A 122 -22.36 14.39 6.89
CA GLU A 122 -22.88 15.76 6.88
C GLU A 122 -24.07 15.94 7.83
N SER A 123 -24.94 14.91 7.91
CA SER A 123 -26.10 14.89 8.79
C SER A 123 -25.79 14.89 10.30
N SER A 124 -24.53 14.57 10.68
CA SER A 124 -24.09 14.59 12.08
C SER A 124 -23.98 16.00 12.65
N GLY A 125 -23.75 16.98 11.77
CA GLY A 125 -23.49 18.38 12.14
C GLY A 125 -22.11 18.61 12.79
N ILE A 126 -21.25 17.60 12.88
CA ILE A 126 -19.87 17.68 13.38
C ILE A 126 -19.04 18.46 12.35
N LYS A 127 -18.24 19.44 12.80
CA LYS A 127 -17.46 20.33 11.93
C LYS A 127 -16.04 20.58 12.43
N THR A 128 -15.79 20.36 13.70
CA THR A 128 -14.51 20.64 14.36
C THR A 128 -14.11 19.46 15.24
N LEU A 129 -12.85 19.45 15.68
CA LEU A 129 -12.35 18.47 16.64
C LEU A 129 -13.14 18.48 17.95
N GLU A 130 -13.53 19.67 18.43
CA GLU A 130 -14.28 19.84 19.69
C GLU A 130 -15.67 19.19 19.62
N ASP A 131 -16.28 19.16 18.43
CA ASP A 131 -17.60 18.52 18.23
C ASP A 131 -17.52 16.99 18.38
N LEU A 132 -16.31 16.41 18.35
CA LEU A 132 -16.09 14.97 18.56
C LEU A 132 -16.10 14.56 20.03
N ALA A 133 -16.12 15.52 20.96
CA ALA A 133 -16.26 15.21 22.39
C ALA A 133 -17.56 14.44 22.65
N GLY A 134 -17.45 13.29 23.31
CA GLY A 134 -18.58 12.39 23.60
C GLY A 134 -19.09 11.60 22.39
N LYS A 135 -18.37 11.59 21.26
CA LYS A 135 -18.67 10.83 20.04
C LYS A 135 -17.93 9.51 20.00
N ASP A 136 -18.46 8.56 19.23
CA ASP A 136 -17.78 7.31 18.92
C ASP A 136 -16.92 7.50 17.66
N VAL A 137 -15.61 7.27 17.79
CA VAL A 137 -14.63 7.45 16.71
C VAL A 137 -13.99 6.13 16.34
N ALA A 138 -13.90 5.82 15.04
CA ALA A 138 -13.18 4.66 14.55
C ALA A 138 -11.82 5.03 13.99
N VAL A 139 -10.86 4.10 14.09
CA VAL A 139 -9.54 4.17 13.47
C VAL A 139 -9.10 2.76 13.08
N MET A 140 -8.30 2.64 12.03
CA MET A 140 -7.75 1.33 11.64
C MET A 140 -6.56 0.98 12.54
N LEU A 141 -6.54 -0.27 13.02
CA LEU A 141 -5.48 -0.84 13.85
C LEU A 141 -4.12 -0.85 13.12
N GLY A 142 -3.05 -0.52 13.82
CA GLY A 142 -1.67 -0.57 13.29
C GLY A 142 -1.33 0.57 12.31
N THR A 143 -2.18 1.61 12.20
CA THR A 143 -1.92 2.77 11.36
C THR A 143 -1.17 3.89 12.10
N SER A 144 -0.63 4.86 11.33
CA SER A 144 -0.13 6.13 11.87
C SER A 144 -1.23 6.91 12.60
N GLY A 145 -2.47 6.87 12.09
CA GLY A 145 -3.63 7.51 12.71
C GLY A 145 -3.90 6.99 14.12
N GLU A 146 -3.82 5.67 14.33
CA GLU A 146 -3.94 5.09 15.67
C GLU A 146 -2.83 5.62 16.59
N ALA A 147 -1.58 5.68 16.11
CA ALA A 147 -0.47 6.22 16.89
C ALA A 147 -0.65 7.70 17.23
N VAL A 148 -1.09 8.53 16.28
CA VAL A 148 -1.38 9.97 16.49
C VAL A 148 -2.45 10.15 17.56
N LEU A 149 -3.53 9.36 17.55
CA LEU A 149 -4.59 9.42 18.57
C LEU A 149 -4.10 8.94 19.94
N ALA A 150 -3.12 8.05 19.99
CA ALA A 150 -2.55 7.54 21.24
C ALA A 150 -1.52 8.50 21.87
N ASP A 151 -0.83 9.31 21.06
CA ASP A 151 0.28 10.18 21.46
C ASP A 151 -0.07 11.66 21.30
N ASP A 152 0.06 12.23 20.10
CA ASP A 152 -0.05 13.68 19.87
C ASP A 152 -1.46 14.22 20.09
N MET A 153 -2.49 13.41 19.88
CA MET A 153 -3.90 13.75 20.07
C MET A 153 -4.54 13.03 21.27
N ALA A 154 -3.75 12.49 22.19
CA ALA A 154 -4.26 11.73 23.35
C ALA A 154 -5.27 12.51 24.20
N ASP A 155 -5.05 13.80 24.41
CA ASP A 155 -5.98 14.66 25.16
C ASP A 155 -7.32 14.83 24.44
N ALA A 156 -7.31 14.97 23.12
CA ALA A 156 -8.55 15.02 22.33
C ALA A 156 -9.24 13.67 22.30
N ALA A 157 -8.50 12.58 22.07
CA ALA A 157 -9.03 11.22 22.07
C ALA A 157 -9.65 10.83 23.42
N ALA A 158 -9.13 11.33 24.54
CA ALA A 158 -9.71 11.12 25.86
C ALA A 158 -11.09 11.79 26.04
N THR A 159 -11.49 12.72 25.18
CA THR A 159 -12.82 13.34 25.18
C THR A 159 -13.87 12.51 24.44
N PHE A 160 -13.45 11.56 23.61
CA PHE A 160 -14.36 10.69 22.84
C PHE A 160 -15.17 9.79 23.79
N ASN A 161 -16.39 9.42 23.38
CA ASN A 161 -17.14 8.42 24.13
C ASN A 161 -16.47 7.04 24.02
N LYS A 162 -16.04 6.68 22.80
CA LYS A 162 -15.25 5.49 22.52
C LYS A 162 -14.29 5.74 21.36
N LEU A 163 -13.10 5.15 21.45
CA LEU A 163 -12.22 4.93 20.33
C LEU A 163 -12.31 3.44 19.94
N ILE A 164 -12.72 3.16 18.70
CA ILE A 164 -12.99 1.82 18.18
C ILE A 164 -11.94 1.50 17.13
N THR A 165 -11.13 0.47 17.35
CA THR A 165 -10.17 -0.01 16.37
C THR A 165 -10.82 -1.03 15.44
N CYS A 166 -10.60 -0.86 14.14
CA CYS A 166 -11.09 -1.75 13.08
C CYS A 166 -9.92 -2.44 12.37
N GLU A 167 -10.16 -3.59 11.78
CA GLU A 167 -9.14 -4.37 11.05
C GLU A 167 -8.80 -3.76 9.68
N SER A 168 -9.70 -2.97 9.10
CA SER A 168 -9.48 -2.26 7.83
C SER A 168 -10.24 -0.94 7.77
N PHE A 169 -9.85 -0.03 6.86
CA PHE A 169 -10.59 1.20 6.61
C PHE A 169 -12.00 0.92 6.06
N LEU A 170 -12.15 -0.09 5.21
CA LEU A 170 -13.48 -0.50 4.73
C LEU A 170 -14.41 -0.83 5.89
N LYS A 171 -13.89 -1.48 6.95
CA LYS A 171 -14.65 -1.75 8.16
C LYS A 171 -14.99 -0.47 8.90
N CYS A 172 -14.05 0.47 9.08
CA CYS A 172 -14.31 1.77 9.70
C CYS A 172 -15.44 2.53 8.97
N PHE A 173 -15.38 2.57 7.63
CA PHE A 173 -16.39 3.24 6.81
C PHE A 173 -17.76 2.54 6.88
N THR A 174 -17.77 1.21 6.96
CA THR A 174 -19.01 0.45 7.14
C THR A 174 -19.67 0.79 8.48
N GLU A 175 -18.90 0.95 9.55
CA GLU A 175 -19.41 1.36 10.87
C GLU A 175 -19.93 2.81 10.84
N LEU A 176 -19.23 3.71 10.12
CA LEU A 176 -19.70 5.09 9.89
C LEU A 176 -21.02 5.10 9.12
N ASP A 177 -21.13 4.33 8.04
CA ASP A 177 -22.33 4.25 7.22
C ASP A 177 -23.51 3.65 7.97
N GLY A 178 -23.24 2.65 8.79
CA GLY A 178 -24.22 2.02 9.68
C GLY A 178 -24.66 2.91 10.86
N GLY A 179 -23.90 3.99 11.14
CA GLY A 179 -24.16 4.87 12.30
C GLY A 179 -23.72 4.24 13.62
N ALA A 180 -22.84 3.25 13.59
CA ALA A 180 -22.24 2.65 14.78
C ALA A 180 -21.09 3.51 15.34
N VAL A 181 -20.48 4.35 14.48
CA VAL A 181 -19.56 5.42 14.85
C VAL A 181 -19.99 6.74 14.25
N ASP A 182 -19.55 7.85 14.85
CA ASP A 182 -19.84 9.21 14.41
C ASP A 182 -18.79 9.75 13.44
N ALA A 183 -17.54 9.26 13.57
CA ALA A 183 -16.40 9.68 12.78
C ALA A 183 -15.41 8.53 12.52
N VAL A 184 -14.63 8.66 11.43
CA VAL A 184 -13.47 7.82 11.14
C VAL A 184 -12.24 8.72 11.05
N PHE A 185 -11.17 8.39 11.79
CA PHE A 185 -9.88 9.03 11.67
C PHE A 185 -9.05 8.24 10.66
N VAL A 186 -8.57 8.92 9.61
CA VAL A 186 -8.07 8.27 8.39
C VAL A 186 -7.15 9.18 7.61
N ASP A 187 -6.28 8.58 6.79
CA ASP A 187 -5.43 9.29 5.85
C ASP A 187 -6.27 10.02 4.79
N SER A 188 -5.94 11.27 4.51
CA SER A 188 -6.72 12.11 3.59
C SER A 188 -6.96 11.47 2.21
N PRO A 189 -5.99 10.85 1.52
CA PRO A 189 -6.24 10.26 0.20
C PRO A 189 -7.23 9.07 0.24
N VAL A 190 -7.27 8.35 1.35
CA VAL A 190 -8.22 7.24 1.54
C VAL A 190 -9.63 7.76 1.81
N ALA A 191 -9.76 8.85 2.60
CA ALA A 191 -11.04 9.52 2.78
C ALA A 191 -11.56 10.06 1.44
N ASP A 192 -10.73 10.75 0.67
CA ASP A 192 -11.07 11.33 -0.63
C ASP A 192 -11.51 10.24 -1.62
N SER A 193 -10.75 9.15 -1.72
CA SER A 193 -11.12 7.99 -2.54
C SER A 193 -12.44 7.35 -2.10
N TYR A 194 -12.67 7.24 -0.78
CA TYR A 194 -13.91 6.63 -0.27
C TYR A 194 -15.13 7.46 -0.61
N ILE A 195 -15.05 8.79 -0.55
CA ILE A 195 -16.20 9.70 -0.81
C ILE A 195 -16.34 10.08 -2.29
N GLU A 196 -15.42 9.67 -3.16
CA GLU A 196 -15.51 9.95 -4.58
C GLU A 196 -16.87 9.51 -5.15
N GLY A 197 -17.57 10.43 -5.83
CA GLY A 197 -18.89 10.19 -6.37
C GLY A 197 -20.02 10.02 -5.34
N LYS A 198 -19.71 10.12 -4.02
CA LYS A 198 -20.71 10.07 -2.94
C LYS A 198 -21.02 11.47 -2.42
N SER A 199 -22.20 11.62 -1.81
CA SER A 199 -22.62 12.84 -1.12
C SER A 199 -23.01 12.52 0.33
N GLY A 200 -23.07 13.54 1.18
CA GLY A 200 -23.50 13.38 2.57
C GLY A 200 -22.34 13.11 3.54
N TYR A 201 -21.11 13.34 3.12
CA TYR A 201 -19.91 13.28 3.95
C TYR A 201 -19.22 14.64 4.03
N VAL A 202 -18.52 14.86 5.11
CA VAL A 202 -17.66 16.03 5.37
C VAL A 202 -16.30 15.52 5.85
N VAL A 203 -15.24 16.04 5.26
CA VAL A 203 -13.88 15.88 5.74
C VAL A 203 -13.57 17.05 6.66
N ILE A 204 -13.21 16.76 7.90
CA ILE A 204 -12.67 17.75 8.84
C ILE A 204 -11.15 17.67 8.67
N ASP A 205 -10.62 18.71 8.05
CA ASP A 205 -9.21 18.81 7.68
C ASP A 205 -8.61 19.99 8.46
N ASP A 206 -7.95 19.66 9.55
CA ASP A 206 -7.21 20.59 10.39
C ASP A 206 -5.77 20.05 10.55
N ASP A 207 -4.92 20.66 11.33
CA ASP A 207 -3.54 20.18 11.53
C ASP A 207 -3.50 18.98 12.50
N PHE A 208 -4.02 17.84 12.05
CA PHE A 208 -4.06 16.59 12.82
C PHE A 208 -2.82 15.69 12.64
N GLY A 209 -1.84 16.13 11.86
CA GLY A 209 -0.60 15.43 11.62
C GLY A 209 -0.30 15.31 10.13
N ALA A 210 0.79 15.95 9.72
CA ALA A 210 1.39 15.75 8.41
C ALA A 210 2.24 14.46 8.43
N GLU A 211 2.19 13.71 7.35
CA GLU A 211 2.94 12.47 7.21
C GLU A 211 3.48 12.29 5.79
N GLN A 212 4.43 11.38 5.63
CA GLN A 212 5.01 11.05 4.35
C GLN A 212 4.99 9.55 4.13
N TYR A 213 4.57 9.12 2.93
CA TYR A 213 4.61 7.72 2.54
C TYR A 213 5.92 7.34 1.89
N GLY A 214 6.36 6.15 2.20
CA GLY A 214 7.54 5.52 1.62
C GLY A 214 7.44 4.00 1.65
N ILE A 215 8.57 3.36 1.43
CA ILE A 215 8.68 1.90 1.34
C ILE A 215 9.55 1.42 2.51
N ALA A 216 9.11 0.38 3.22
CA ALA A 216 9.94 -0.25 4.24
C ALA A 216 10.57 -1.54 3.76
N PHE A 217 11.83 -1.72 4.14
CA PHE A 217 12.62 -2.92 3.91
C PHE A 217 13.25 -3.38 5.24
N ARG A 218 13.66 -4.65 5.31
CA ARG A 218 14.40 -5.18 6.47
C ARG A 218 15.74 -4.48 6.64
N SER A 219 16.27 -4.47 7.84
CA SER A 219 17.54 -3.81 8.20
C SER A 219 18.77 -4.19 7.34
N LYS A 220 18.74 -5.35 6.69
CA LYS A 220 19.85 -5.83 5.84
C LYS A 220 19.64 -5.59 4.35
N ASP A 221 18.52 -5.02 3.96
CA ASP A 221 18.08 -4.94 2.57
C ASP A 221 18.31 -3.55 1.95
N GLN A 222 19.25 -2.73 2.49
CA GLN A 222 19.60 -1.40 1.94
C GLN A 222 19.86 -1.46 0.43
N LYS A 223 20.63 -2.44 -0.05
CA LYS A 223 20.92 -2.57 -1.49
C LYS A 223 19.70 -2.89 -2.34
N LEU A 224 18.67 -3.48 -1.73
CA LEU A 224 17.41 -3.74 -2.42
C LEU A 224 16.58 -2.46 -2.48
N CYS A 225 16.52 -1.71 -1.37
CA CYS A 225 15.91 -0.39 -1.31
C CYS A 225 16.53 0.52 -2.39
N ASP A 226 17.87 0.69 -2.37
CA ASP A 226 18.59 1.54 -3.34
C ASP A 226 18.22 1.19 -4.80
N LYS A 227 18.11 -0.11 -5.12
CA LYS A 227 17.74 -0.55 -6.48
C LYS A 227 16.31 -0.25 -6.87
N ILE A 228 15.37 -0.40 -5.94
CA ILE A 228 13.96 -0.07 -6.17
C ILE A 228 13.83 1.44 -6.35
N GLU A 229 14.46 2.24 -5.49
CA GLU A 229 14.44 3.71 -5.62
C GLU A 229 15.08 4.17 -6.94
N GLU A 230 16.21 3.60 -7.32
CA GLU A 230 16.86 3.89 -8.61
C GLU A 230 15.94 3.59 -9.79
N ALA A 231 15.24 2.45 -9.76
CA ALA A 231 14.26 2.10 -10.78
C ALA A 231 13.07 3.06 -10.81
N VAL A 232 12.54 3.46 -9.65
CA VAL A 232 11.46 4.46 -9.55
C VAL A 232 11.93 5.81 -10.11
N GLN A 233 13.15 6.25 -9.76
CA GLN A 233 13.73 7.49 -10.31
C GLN A 233 13.92 7.43 -11.84
N GLU A 234 14.20 6.25 -12.40
CA GLU A 234 14.22 6.08 -13.86
C GLU A 234 12.82 6.19 -14.48
N LEU A 235 11.76 5.67 -13.79
CA LEU A 235 10.38 5.85 -14.23
C LEU A 235 9.95 7.32 -14.21
N VAL A 236 10.42 8.08 -13.23
CA VAL A 236 10.20 9.54 -13.17
C VAL A 236 10.87 10.23 -14.38
N LYS A 237 12.14 9.90 -14.65
CA LYS A 237 12.92 10.51 -15.74
C LYS A 237 12.37 10.20 -17.13
N ASP A 238 11.85 8.99 -17.36
CA ASP A 238 11.32 8.59 -18.69
C ASP A 238 9.82 8.88 -18.85
N GLY A 239 9.18 9.45 -17.83
CA GLY A 239 7.78 9.86 -17.84
C GLY A 239 6.78 8.74 -17.54
N THR A 240 7.22 7.51 -17.28
CA THR A 240 6.35 6.38 -16.94
C THR A 240 5.62 6.63 -15.62
N TYR A 241 6.31 7.17 -14.62
CA TYR A 241 5.72 7.52 -13.33
C TYR A 241 4.56 8.52 -13.47
N ALA A 242 4.78 9.60 -14.24
CA ALA A 242 3.74 10.60 -14.50
C ALA A 242 2.57 10.02 -15.30
N LYS A 243 2.82 9.08 -16.21
CA LYS A 243 1.77 8.38 -16.96
C LYS A 243 0.91 7.50 -16.04
N ILE A 244 1.53 6.76 -15.11
CA ILE A 244 0.80 5.97 -14.10
C ILE A 244 -0.02 6.92 -13.21
N ALA A 245 0.59 8.01 -12.72
CA ALA A 245 -0.09 8.99 -11.88
C ALA A 245 -1.33 9.62 -12.55
N ALA A 246 -1.34 9.75 -13.87
CA ALA A 246 -2.49 10.30 -14.60
C ALA A 246 -3.77 9.45 -14.49
N ASP A 247 -3.64 8.17 -14.14
CA ASP A 247 -4.79 7.27 -13.86
C ASP A 247 -5.33 7.45 -12.42
N TYR A 248 -4.64 8.24 -11.58
CA TYR A 248 -4.97 8.51 -10.17
C TYR A 248 -4.94 10.03 -9.90
N PRO A 249 -5.84 10.82 -10.54
CA PRO A 249 -5.77 12.29 -10.48
C PRO A 249 -5.92 12.87 -9.08
N GLU A 250 -6.57 12.16 -8.16
CA GLU A 250 -6.82 12.57 -6.78
C GLU A 250 -5.55 12.66 -5.93
N ILE A 251 -4.45 11.99 -6.32
CA ILE A 251 -3.20 12.01 -5.57
C ILE A 251 -2.07 12.81 -6.22
N ILE A 252 -2.23 13.28 -7.46
CA ILE A 252 -1.14 13.88 -8.25
C ILE A 252 -0.47 15.05 -7.53
N ASP A 253 -1.24 15.94 -6.92
CA ASP A 253 -0.76 17.18 -6.30
C ASP A 253 0.16 16.92 -5.09
N ASN A 254 0.07 15.72 -4.50
CA ASN A 254 0.84 15.32 -3.33
C ASN A 254 1.99 14.35 -3.64
N LEU A 255 2.15 13.94 -4.92
CA LEU A 255 3.28 13.11 -5.34
C LEU A 255 4.59 13.92 -5.33
N VAL A 256 5.52 13.55 -4.46
CA VAL A 256 6.79 14.27 -4.22
C VAL A 256 7.64 14.35 -5.50
N TYR A 257 7.65 13.29 -6.30
CA TYR A 257 8.46 13.21 -7.50
C TYR A 257 7.89 13.95 -8.72
N LEU A 258 6.70 14.54 -8.60
CA LEU A 258 6.07 15.36 -9.65
C LEU A 258 6.02 16.86 -9.32
N LYS A 259 6.55 17.26 -8.14
CA LYS A 259 6.63 18.65 -7.68
C LYS A 259 7.80 19.42 -8.28
#